data_3334a0c8b0d8d322ee1e4a784a8f608a
#
_entry.id   3334a0c8b0d8d322ee1e4a784a8f608a
#
_cell.length_a   1.000
_cell.length_b   1.000
_cell.length_c   1.000
_cell.angle_alpha   90.00
_cell.angle_beta   90.00
_cell.angle_gamma   90.00
#
_symmetry.space_group_name_H-M   'P 1'
#
loop_
_entity.id
_entity.type
_entity.pdbx_description
1 polymer ?
#
loop_
_entity_poly.entity_id
_entity_poly.type
_entity_poly.pdbx_seq_one_letter_code
_entity_poly.pdbx_strand_id
1 'polypeptide(L)'
;MPVTSVEKDLDNLTITIVADFPVSVRRLWDAYADPRQIERFWGPPIYPATFLRHDAAAGGRSVYKMTGPEGDEHYGCWEWTSVDAPNTFTVDDSFADEKGNANTDLPTTRMDFSFATTDDGSRLTTVSTFGSLEQLEQLVEMGMLDGTKQAMAQIDDVLADLAAFATERGAEAQILSDTQVRVARVIRGSVEQVWHAHNDPDLMKQWLLGPDGWTMPVCEIATKVGDSYRYMWAPEGGGEGFGFTGELLEEDAPHRAVTTEAMIGMDFPATLNELSLTPVENGTLLSLVITYANAEQRDAILATGMTDGMETSYARLEGLLGASV
;
A
#
# COMPACT_ATOMS: atom_id res chain seq x y z
N MET A 1 6.13 -3.00 23.52
CA MET A 1 6.21 -1.60 22.99
C MET A 1 7.34 -1.57 21.98
N PRO A 2 7.10 -1.21 20.73
CA PRO A 2 8.13 -1.29 19.68
C PRO A 2 9.26 -0.26 19.82
N VAL A 3 9.02 0.88 20.49
CA VAL A 3 10.05 1.94 20.67
C VAL A 3 11.18 1.46 21.54
N THR A 4 12.39 1.42 20.98
CA THR A 4 13.63 0.95 21.63
C THR A 4 14.51 2.09 22.11
N SER A 5 14.49 3.26 21.45
CA SER A 5 15.20 4.45 21.91
C SER A 5 14.51 5.75 21.48
N VAL A 6 14.76 6.80 22.27
CA VAL A 6 14.42 8.19 21.95
C VAL A 6 15.61 9.05 22.33
N GLU A 7 16.18 9.75 21.37
CA GLU A 7 17.32 10.64 21.54
C GLU A 7 16.96 12.07 21.12
N LYS A 8 17.36 13.04 21.94
CA LYS A 8 17.22 14.47 21.65
C LYS A 8 18.60 15.07 21.45
N ASP A 9 18.82 15.66 20.30
CA ASP A 9 20.03 16.42 19.99
C ASP A 9 19.66 17.91 19.86
N LEU A 10 19.98 18.67 20.91
CA LEU A 10 19.64 20.08 20.97
C LEU A 10 20.59 20.94 20.12
N ASP A 11 21.80 20.45 19.82
CA ASP A 11 22.76 21.15 18.98
C ASP A 11 22.35 21.09 17.51
N ASN A 12 21.80 19.93 17.08
CA ASN A 12 21.30 19.71 15.72
C ASN A 12 19.77 19.93 15.58
N LEU A 13 19.10 20.29 16.68
CA LEU A 13 17.65 20.49 16.73
C LEU A 13 16.86 19.28 16.22
N THR A 14 17.27 18.07 16.62
CA THR A 14 16.61 16.83 16.16
C THR A 14 16.10 15.99 17.32
N ILE A 15 15.06 15.21 17.02
CA ILE A 15 14.58 14.11 17.85
C ILE A 15 14.60 12.85 17.00
N THR A 16 15.34 11.85 17.44
CA THR A 16 15.40 10.52 16.80
C THR A 16 14.63 9.52 17.63
N ILE A 17 13.71 8.79 16.98
CA ILE A 17 12.97 7.71 17.60
C ILE A 17 13.26 6.43 16.81
N VAL A 18 13.62 5.36 17.51
CA VAL A 18 13.89 4.04 16.94
C VAL A 18 12.84 3.06 17.48
N ALA A 19 12.26 2.28 16.59
CA ALA A 19 11.30 1.24 16.93
C ALA A 19 11.58 -0.03 16.12
N ASP A 20 11.51 -1.20 16.76
CA ASP A 20 11.71 -2.50 16.14
C ASP A 20 10.38 -3.27 16.04
N PHE A 21 10.15 -3.93 14.91
CA PHE A 21 8.93 -4.66 14.60
C PHE A 21 9.24 -6.08 14.07
N PRO A 22 8.49 -7.12 14.45
CA PRO A 22 8.72 -8.50 14.03
C PRO A 22 8.11 -8.82 12.66
N VAL A 23 8.31 -7.92 11.69
CA VAL A 23 7.82 -8.03 10.31
C VAL A 23 8.89 -7.56 9.32
N SER A 24 8.74 -7.90 8.03
CA SER A 24 9.66 -7.43 7.00
C SER A 24 9.60 -5.91 6.80
N VAL A 25 10.69 -5.33 6.29
CA VAL A 25 10.75 -3.90 5.90
C VAL A 25 9.59 -3.53 4.97
N ARG A 26 9.31 -4.37 3.97
CA ARG A 26 8.21 -4.12 3.04
C ARG A 26 6.86 -4.05 3.75
N ARG A 27 6.59 -5.00 4.67
CA ARG A 27 5.35 -5.01 5.44
C ARG A 27 5.17 -3.76 6.31
N LEU A 28 6.25 -3.31 6.95
CA LEU A 28 6.23 -2.08 7.76
C LEU A 28 6.06 -0.83 6.87
N TRP A 29 6.73 -0.78 5.71
CA TRP A 29 6.53 0.26 4.72
C TRP A 29 5.08 0.37 4.25
N ASP A 30 4.45 -0.77 3.91
CA ASP A 30 3.07 -0.81 3.43
C ASP A 30 2.08 -0.23 4.45
N ALA A 31 2.37 -0.36 5.76
CA ALA A 31 1.56 0.25 6.81
C ALA A 31 1.60 1.79 6.76
N TYR A 32 2.70 2.39 6.31
CA TYR A 32 2.83 3.84 6.14
C TYR A 32 2.34 4.32 4.77
N ALA A 33 2.48 3.52 3.73
CA ALA A 33 2.09 3.88 2.37
C ALA A 33 0.58 3.74 2.12
N ASP A 34 -0.12 2.91 2.89
CA ASP A 34 -1.56 2.66 2.76
C ASP A 34 -2.36 3.55 3.72
N PRO A 35 -3.22 4.48 3.22
CA PRO A 35 -4.00 5.38 4.06
C PRO A 35 -4.91 4.65 5.07
N ARG A 36 -5.42 3.45 4.73
CA ARG A 36 -6.28 2.65 5.60
C ARG A 36 -5.52 2.02 6.77
N GLN A 37 -4.22 1.85 6.63
CA GLN A 37 -3.36 1.33 7.67
C GLN A 37 -2.79 2.46 8.52
N ILE A 38 -2.25 3.51 7.90
CA ILE A 38 -1.64 4.62 8.64
C ILE A 38 -2.67 5.34 9.52
N GLU A 39 -3.91 5.53 9.07
CA GLU A 39 -4.95 6.18 9.89
C GLU A 39 -5.27 5.43 11.19
N ARG A 40 -4.98 4.13 11.27
CA ARG A 40 -5.22 3.31 12.47
C ARG A 40 -4.16 3.50 13.56
N PHE A 41 -3.02 4.09 13.24
CA PHE A 41 -1.94 4.33 14.21
C PHE A 41 -1.40 5.76 14.19
N TRP A 42 -1.70 6.57 13.17
CA TRP A 42 -1.23 7.95 13.12
C TRP A 42 -2.09 8.82 14.04
N GLY A 43 -1.55 9.17 15.16
CA GLY A 43 -2.23 9.87 16.24
C GLY A 43 -2.42 9.00 17.47
N PRO A 44 -2.45 9.63 18.67
CA PRO A 44 -2.69 8.90 19.90
C PRO A 44 -4.11 8.34 19.93
N PRO A 45 -4.39 7.27 20.69
CA PRO A 45 -5.71 6.62 20.74
C PRO A 45 -6.89 7.55 21.05
N ILE A 46 -6.63 8.65 21.78
CA ILE A 46 -7.66 9.65 22.12
C ILE A 46 -7.91 10.67 21.00
N TYR A 47 -7.01 10.74 20.01
CA TYR A 47 -7.11 11.57 18.82
C TYR A 47 -6.78 10.73 17.58
N PRO A 48 -7.64 9.75 17.22
CA PRO A 48 -7.42 8.93 16.03
C PRO A 48 -7.40 9.78 14.76
N ALA A 49 -6.53 9.40 13.84
CA ALA A 49 -6.40 10.08 12.56
C ALA A 49 -7.38 9.52 11.51
N THR A 50 -7.78 10.36 10.59
CA THR A 50 -8.44 10.00 9.33
C THR A 50 -7.69 10.68 8.20
N PHE A 51 -7.21 9.90 7.22
CA PHE A 51 -6.54 10.44 6.05
C PHE A 51 -7.56 10.80 4.97
N LEU A 52 -7.69 12.09 4.68
CA LEU A 52 -8.56 12.63 3.64
C LEU A 52 -7.91 12.51 2.25
N ARG A 53 -6.58 12.55 2.23
CA ARG A 53 -5.74 12.33 1.07
C ARG A 53 -4.43 11.71 1.53
N HIS A 54 -3.87 10.75 0.77
CA HIS A 54 -2.57 10.15 1.08
C HIS A 54 -1.88 9.71 -0.21
N ASP A 55 -1.11 10.62 -0.80
CA ASP A 55 -0.37 10.40 -2.03
C ASP A 55 1.11 10.22 -1.68
N ALA A 56 1.48 8.98 -1.39
CA ALA A 56 2.78 8.57 -0.86
C ALA A 56 3.85 8.47 -1.97
N ALA A 57 4.02 9.52 -2.75
CA ALA A 57 5.00 9.62 -3.84
C ALA A 57 5.78 10.93 -3.72
N ALA A 58 7.00 11.00 -4.26
CA ALA A 58 7.79 12.23 -4.28
C ALA A 58 7.02 13.36 -5.00
N GLY A 59 6.85 14.49 -4.34
CA GLY A 59 6.00 15.60 -4.77
C GLY A 59 4.51 15.41 -4.47
N GLY A 60 4.11 14.26 -3.90
CA GLY A 60 2.75 13.99 -3.45
C GLY A 60 2.41 14.68 -2.14
N ARG A 61 1.17 14.55 -1.70
CA ARG A 61 0.65 15.20 -0.51
C ARG A 61 -0.28 14.31 0.29
N SER A 62 -0.14 14.34 1.61
CA SER A 62 -1.11 13.76 2.53
C SER A 62 -1.84 14.87 3.28
N VAL A 63 -3.14 14.68 3.52
CA VAL A 63 -3.96 15.53 4.37
C VAL A 63 -4.70 14.63 5.33
N TYR A 64 -4.59 14.91 6.60
CA TYR A 64 -5.25 14.14 7.66
C TYR A 64 -5.89 15.05 8.69
N LYS A 65 -6.86 14.52 9.42
CA LYS A 65 -7.40 15.14 10.61
C LYS A 65 -7.33 14.18 11.78
N MET A 66 -7.13 14.72 12.96
CA MET A 66 -7.24 14.00 14.22
C MET A 66 -8.49 14.51 14.94
N THR A 67 -9.36 13.60 15.36
CA THR A 67 -10.63 13.95 16.01
C THR A 67 -10.57 13.59 17.49
N GLY A 68 -10.73 14.59 18.35
CA GLY A 68 -10.76 14.42 19.78
C GLY A 68 -12.09 13.89 20.32
N PRO A 69 -12.13 13.49 21.59
CA PRO A 69 -13.31 12.89 22.21
C PRO A 69 -14.52 13.86 22.32
N GLU A 70 -14.29 15.16 22.26
CA GLU A 70 -15.32 16.19 22.26
C GLU A 70 -15.78 16.60 20.85
N GLY A 71 -15.20 15.95 19.83
CA GLY A 71 -15.48 16.23 18.42
C GLY A 71 -14.66 17.39 17.85
N ASP A 72 -13.67 17.87 18.59
CA ASP A 72 -12.69 18.83 18.12
C ASP A 72 -11.79 18.20 17.05
N GLU A 73 -11.50 18.94 15.99
CA GLU A 73 -10.73 18.47 14.85
C GLU A 73 -9.45 19.28 14.67
N HIS A 74 -8.33 18.58 14.54
CA HIS A 74 -7.03 19.14 14.27
C HIS A 74 -6.50 18.61 12.94
N TYR A 75 -6.21 19.50 12.01
CA TYR A 75 -5.77 19.14 10.67
C TYR A 75 -4.26 19.23 10.54
N GLY A 76 -3.69 18.27 9.81
CA GLY A 76 -2.29 18.25 9.41
C GLY A 76 -2.13 17.91 7.94
N CYS A 77 -0.98 18.29 7.38
CA CYS A 77 -0.62 17.90 6.03
C CYS A 77 0.86 17.56 5.94
N TRP A 78 1.17 16.57 5.08
CA TRP A 78 2.51 16.23 4.66
C TRP A 78 2.74 16.66 3.22
N GLU A 79 3.90 17.21 2.96
CA GLU A 79 4.46 17.31 1.62
C GLU A 79 5.57 16.29 1.48
N TRP A 80 5.43 15.33 0.56
CA TRP A 80 6.39 14.25 0.34
C TRP A 80 7.55 14.77 -0.49
N THR A 81 8.71 14.98 0.13
CA THR A 81 9.88 15.57 -0.54
C THR A 81 10.77 14.54 -1.20
N SER A 82 10.83 13.32 -0.66
CA SER A 82 11.53 12.19 -1.26
C SER A 82 10.89 10.86 -0.89
N VAL A 83 10.99 9.87 -1.80
CA VAL A 83 10.53 8.49 -1.58
C VAL A 83 11.51 7.55 -2.27
N ASP A 84 12.06 6.60 -1.52
CA ASP A 84 12.87 5.46 -1.98
C ASP A 84 12.29 4.18 -1.37
N ALA A 85 11.22 3.68 -1.98
CA ALA A 85 10.47 2.53 -1.46
C ALA A 85 11.27 1.22 -1.60
N PRO A 86 11.27 0.33 -0.60
CA PRO A 86 10.63 0.45 0.69
C PRO A 86 11.58 0.95 1.82
N ASN A 87 12.64 1.70 1.49
CA ASN A 87 13.75 1.97 2.40
C ASN A 87 13.61 3.29 3.15
N THR A 88 13.24 4.37 2.45
CA THR A 88 13.18 5.70 3.05
C THR A 88 12.10 6.57 2.44
N PHE A 89 11.58 7.49 3.23
CA PHE A 89 10.87 8.67 2.73
C PHE A 89 11.10 9.86 3.65
N THR A 90 10.91 11.06 3.09
CA THR A 90 10.96 12.33 3.82
C THR A 90 9.70 13.11 3.56
N VAL A 91 9.13 13.68 4.61
CA VAL A 91 7.98 14.57 4.54
C VAL A 91 8.25 15.86 5.32
N ASP A 92 7.64 16.95 4.86
CA ASP A 92 7.50 18.18 5.63
C ASP A 92 6.09 18.17 6.24
N ASP A 93 6.02 18.03 7.58
CA ASP A 93 4.79 17.95 8.35
C ASP A 93 4.41 19.33 8.88
N SER A 94 3.16 19.74 8.60
CA SER A 94 2.63 21.05 8.98
C SER A 94 1.23 20.92 9.55
N PHE A 95 0.87 21.80 10.49
CA PHE A 95 -0.53 22.05 10.81
C PHE A 95 -1.25 22.61 9.58
N ALA A 96 -2.52 22.25 9.42
CA ALA A 96 -3.31 22.63 8.25
C ALA A 96 -4.68 23.17 8.62
N ASP A 97 -5.36 23.80 7.65
CA ASP A 97 -6.79 24.10 7.72
C ASP A 97 -7.65 22.89 7.26
N GLU A 98 -8.96 22.99 7.35
CA GLU A 98 -9.91 21.96 6.92
C GLU A 98 -9.82 21.58 5.42
N LYS A 99 -9.19 22.45 4.60
CA LYS A 99 -8.92 22.22 3.17
C LYS A 99 -7.55 21.59 2.92
N GLY A 100 -6.80 21.36 4.00
CA GLY A 100 -5.46 20.83 3.94
C GLY A 100 -4.39 21.87 3.56
N ASN A 101 -4.66 23.17 3.56
CA ASN A 101 -3.63 24.17 3.33
C ASN A 101 -2.78 24.31 4.59
N ALA A 102 -1.44 24.28 4.43
CA ALA A 102 -0.53 24.44 5.55
C ALA A 102 -0.72 25.81 6.24
N ASN A 103 -0.73 25.79 7.57
CA ASN A 103 -0.78 27.01 8.38
C ASN A 103 0.64 27.59 8.48
N THR A 104 0.90 28.64 7.72
CA THR A 104 2.22 29.31 7.66
C THR A 104 2.60 30.09 8.93
N ASP A 105 1.66 30.30 9.84
CA ASP A 105 1.92 30.94 11.14
C ASP A 105 2.47 29.95 12.19
N LEU A 106 2.40 28.66 11.88
CA LEU A 106 2.96 27.58 12.70
C LEU A 106 4.18 26.94 12.01
N PRO A 107 5.13 26.44 12.79
CA PRO A 107 6.33 25.87 12.22
C PRO A 107 6.06 24.53 11.53
N THR A 108 6.77 24.30 10.42
CA THR A 108 6.85 23.02 9.72
C THR A 108 7.95 22.17 10.33
N THR A 109 7.73 20.89 10.49
CA THR A 109 8.71 19.91 10.97
C THR A 109 9.09 18.98 9.83
N ARG A 110 10.37 18.92 9.49
CA ARG A 110 10.88 17.90 8.57
C ARG A 110 11.00 16.57 9.30
N MET A 111 10.47 15.51 8.68
CA MET A 111 10.52 14.15 9.21
C MET A 111 11.14 13.22 8.17
N ASP A 112 12.27 12.60 8.54
CA ASP A 112 12.96 11.59 7.76
C ASP A 112 12.65 10.21 8.34
N PHE A 113 12.10 9.31 7.53
CA PHE A 113 11.78 7.94 7.90
C PHE A 113 12.72 6.97 7.20
N SER A 114 13.31 6.04 7.92
CA SER A 114 14.12 4.98 7.35
C SER A 114 13.73 3.62 7.92
N PHE A 115 13.69 2.63 7.02
CA PHE A 115 13.29 1.26 7.29
C PHE A 115 14.45 0.33 6.97
N ALA A 116 14.91 -0.45 7.93
CA ALA A 116 16.05 -1.34 7.78
C ALA A 116 15.71 -2.75 8.26
N THR A 117 16.28 -3.77 7.61
CA THR A 117 16.15 -5.16 8.06
C THR A 117 16.97 -5.37 9.33
N THR A 118 16.44 -6.14 10.27
CA THR A 118 17.13 -6.65 11.46
C THR A 118 17.09 -8.19 11.46
N ASP A 119 17.82 -8.82 12.38
CA ASP A 119 17.84 -10.29 12.52
C ASP A 119 16.43 -10.84 12.83
N ASP A 120 15.61 -10.07 13.56
CA ASP A 120 14.28 -10.50 14.03
C ASP A 120 13.11 -9.79 13.32
N GLY A 121 13.38 -9.04 12.23
CA GLY A 121 12.33 -8.31 11.52
C GLY A 121 12.80 -7.02 10.87
N SER A 122 12.23 -5.88 11.26
CA SER A 122 12.57 -4.57 10.72
C SER A 122 12.68 -3.49 11.78
N ARG A 123 13.46 -2.46 11.48
CA ARG A 123 13.66 -1.26 12.29
C ARG A 123 13.17 -0.03 11.56
N LEU A 124 12.34 0.74 12.23
CA LEU A 124 12.00 2.11 11.84
C LEU A 124 12.85 3.09 12.63
N THR A 125 13.49 4.02 11.93
CA THR A 125 14.11 5.20 12.53
C THR A 125 13.42 6.44 11.97
N THR A 126 12.87 7.26 12.84
CA THR A 126 12.29 8.56 12.50
C THR A 126 13.16 9.66 13.07
N VAL A 127 13.56 10.59 12.22
CA VAL A 127 14.30 11.79 12.62
C VAL A 127 13.43 13.01 12.34
N SER A 128 13.01 13.71 13.38
CA SER A 128 12.29 14.98 13.27
C SER A 128 13.28 16.13 13.46
N THR A 129 13.34 17.04 12.49
CA THR A 129 14.21 18.22 12.51
C THR A 129 13.36 19.48 12.68
N PHE A 130 13.75 20.32 13.63
CA PHE A 130 13.02 21.53 14.02
C PHE A 130 13.75 22.79 13.57
N GLY A 131 13.03 23.85 13.26
CA GLY A 131 13.59 25.11 12.81
C GLY A 131 14.26 25.93 13.90
N SER A 132 13.93 25.68 15.18
CA SER A 132 14.52 26.36 16.34
C SER A 132 14.39 25.53 17.62
N LEU A 133 15.19 25.85 18.63
CA LEU A 133 15.07 25.25 19.95
C LEU A 133 13.71 25.55 20.60
N GLU A 134 13.20 26.77 20.41
CA GLU A 134 11.89 27.17 20.93
C GLU A 134 10.76 26.30 20.35
N GLN A 135 10.81 26.02 19.03
CA GLN A 135 9.86 25.11 18.37
C GLN A 135 9.95 23.70 18.96
N LEU A 136 11.16 23.16 19.10
CA LEU A 136 11.38 21.82 19.65
C LEU A 136 10.82 21.73 21.08
N GLU A 137 11.15 22.71 21.93
CA GLU A 137 10.66 22.74 23.32
C GLU A 137 9.13 22.86 23.38
N GLN A 138 8.55 23.75 22.58
CA GLN A 138 7.10 23.93 22.50
C GLN A 138 6.37 22.64 22.11
N LEU A 139 6.82 21.93 21.06
CA LEU A 139 6.21 20.69 20.62
C LEU A 139 6.37 19.55 21.63
N VAL A 140 7.52 19.51 22.33
CA VAL A 140 7.73 18.56 23.42
C VAL A 140 6.79 18.84 24.61
N GLU A 141 6.62 20.12 24.97
CA GLU A 141 5.68 20.53 26.04
C GLU A 141 4.21 20.22 25.66
N MET A 142 3.85 20.30 24.38
CA MET A 142 2.54 19.90 23.87
C MET A 142 2.32 18.37 23.87
N GLY A 143 3.32 17.57 24.28
CA GLY A 143 3.18 16.12 24.43
C GLY A 143 3.54 15.31 23.16
N MET A 144 4.23 15.92 22.18
CA MET A 144 4.61 15.24 20.91
C MET A 144 5.28 13.89 21.15
N LEU A 145 6.22 13.79 22.10
CA LEU A 145 6.95 12.54 22.36
C LEU A 145 6.06 11.41 22.88
N ASP A 146 5.16 11.73 23.80
CA ASP A 146 4.27 10.74 24.38
C ASP A 146 3.21 10.34 23.35
N GLY A 147 2.68 11.30 22.58
CA GLY A 147 1.77 11.04 21.48
C GLY A 147 2.41 10.13 20.41
N THR A 148 3.64 10.41 19.99
CA THR A 148 4.36 9.57 19.00
C THR A 148 4.62 8.16 19.53
N LYS A 149 5.00 7.99 20.80
CA LYS A 149 5.16 6.65 21.39
C LYS A 149 3.83 5.88 21.44
N GLN A 150 2.74 6.55 21.77
CA GLN A 150 1.40 5.94 21.77
C GLN A 150 0.96 5.58 20.35
N ALA A 151 1.22 6.43 19.38
CA ALA A 151 0.96 6.16 17.97
C ALA A 151 1.76 4.92 17.49
N MET A 152 3.07 4.89 17.74
CA MET A 152 3.93 3.76 17.36
C MET A 152 3.55 2.45 18.06
N ALA A 153 3.03 2.50 19.28
CA ALA A 153 2.56 1.30 19.99
C ALA A 153 1.34 0.64 19.32
N GLN A 154 0.57 1.37 18.53
CA GLN A 154 -0.57 0.83 17.78
C GLN A 154 -0.15 0.11 16.49
N ILE A 155 1.09 0.33 16.01
CA ILE A 155 1.57 -0.30 14.77
C ILE A 155 1.59 -1.82 14.88
N ASP A 156 1.96 -2.39 16.03
CA ASP A 156 1.97 -3.85 16.25
C ASP A 156 0.59 -4.47 15.94
N ASP A 157 -0.49 -3.84 16.41
CA ASP A 157 -1.85 -4.32 16.17
C ASP A 157 -2.24 -4.22 14.68
N VAL A 158 -1.82 -3.14 14.00
CA VAL A 158 -2.06 -2.98 12.57
C VAL A 158 -1.28 -4.02 11.75
N LEU A 159 -0.03 -4.29 12.15
CA LEU A 159 0.80 -5.29 11.47
C LEU A 159 0.28 -6.72 11.66
N ALA A 160 -0.27 -7.03 12.84
CA ALA A 160 -0.88 -8.32 13.14
C ALA A 160 -2.24 -8.53 12.43
N ASP A 161 -3.00 -7.46 12.23
CA ASP A 161 -4.40 -7.50 11.78
C ASP A 161 -4.58 -7.49 10.25
N LEU A 162 -3.50 -7.52 9.46
CA LEU A 162 -3.60 -7.57 7.99
C LEU A 162 -4.29 -8.83 7.47
N ALA A 163 -4.16 -9.92 8.20
CA ALA A 163 -4.88 -11.15 7.88
C ALA A 163 -6.38 -10.99 8.12
N ALA A 164 -6.80 -10.36 9.22
CA ALA A 164 -8.20 -10.10 9.54
C ALA A 164 -8.86 -9.16 8.51
N PHE A 165 -8.09 -8.27 7.88
CA PHE A 165 -8.60 -7.31 6.91
C PHE A 165 -9.11 -7.96 5.62
N ALA A 166 -8.62 -9.15 5.28
CA ALA A 166 -8.92 -9.84 4.02
C ALA A 166 -9.52 -11.25 4.19
N THR A 167 -9.62 -11.80 5.41
CA THR A 167 -9.91 -13.23 5.64
C THR A 167 -11.37 -13.64 5.47
N GLU A 168 -12.34 -12.73 5.49
CA GLU A 168 -13.76 -13.08 5.36
C GLU A 168 -14.44 -12.44 4.14
N ARG A 169 -13.69 -11.80 3.26
CA ARG A 169 -14.22 -11.01 2.15
C ARG A 169 -13.66 -11.51 0.83
N GLY A 170 -14.48 -11.44 -0.21
CA GLY A 170 -14.02 -11.53 -1.59
C GLY A 170 -13.05 -10.39 -1.95
N ALA A 171 -12.57 -10.37 -3.18
CA ALA A 171 -11.73 -9.28 -3.67
C ALA A 171 -12.45 -7.94 -3.52
N GLU A 172 -11.88 -7.03 -2.75
CA GLU A 172 -12.39 -5.66 -2.56
C GLU A 172 -11.43 -4.64 -3.16
N ALA A 173 -11.99 -3.65 -3.87
CA ALA A 173 -11.23 -2.49 -4.32
C ALA A 173 -11.22 -1.41 -3.22
N GLN A 174 -10.03 -0.97 -2.85
CA GLN A 174 -9.81 0.11 -1.90
C GLN A 174 -9.09 1.26 -2.60
N ILE A 175 -9.69 2.45 -2.62
CA ILE A 175 -9.07 3.65 -3.17
C ILE A 175 -8.01 4.12 -2.17
N LEU A 176 -6.73 4.07 -2.57
CA LEU A 176 -5.60 4.51 -1.75
C LEU A 176 -5.29 5.99 -1.96
N SER A 177 -5.41 6.48 -3.22
CA SER A 177 -5.18 7.88 -3.59
C SER A 177 -6.00 8.25 -4.82
N ASP A 178 -5.82 9.47 -5.33
CA ASP A 178 -6.44 9.91 -6.60
C ASP A 178 -6.08 9.01 -7.78
N THR A 179 -4.94 8.33 -7.73
CA THR A 179 -4.43 7.50 -8.84
C THR A 179 -4.28 6.02 -8.49
N GLN A 180 -4.45 5.61 -7.22
CA GLN A 180 -4.17 4.24 -6.80
C GLN A 180 -5.39 3.53 -6.25
N VAL A 181 -5.51 2.27 -6.63
CA VAL A 181 -6.49 1.32 -6.07
C VAL A 181 -5.75 0.07 -5.66
N ARG A 182 -6.06 -0.47 -4.49
CA ARG A 182 -5.65 -1.81 -4.07
C ARG A 182 -6.81 -2.78 -4.20
N VAL A 183 -6.56 -3.93 -4.83
CA VAL A 183 -7.43 -5.10 -4.76
C VAL A 183 -6.71 -6.16 -3.93
N ALA A 184 -7.33 -6.61 -2.85
CA ALA A 184 -6.73 -7.59 -1.96
C ALA A 184 -7.68 -8.74 -1.66
N ARG A 185 -7.12 -9.95 -1.52
CA ARG A 185 -7.83 -11.18 -1.14
C ARG A 185 -6.88 -12.16 -0.46
N VAL A 186 -7.37 -12.92 0.52
CA VAL A 186 -6.66 -14.10 1.01
C VAL A 186 -6.98 -15.30 0.13
N ILE A 187 -5.94 -15.94 -0.39
CA ILE A 187 -6.02 -17.17 -1.20
C ILE A 187 -5.55 -18.33 -0.32
N ARG A 188 -6.33 -19.41 -0.22
CA ARG A 188 -5.94 -20.65 0.48
C ARG A 188 -4.88 -21.39 -0.33
N GLY A 189 -3.64 -21.22 0.04
CA GLY A 189 -2.45 -21.78 -0.60
C GLY A 189 -1.20 -21.09 -0.11
N SER A 190 -0.04 -21.74 -0.26
CA SER A 190 1.23 -21.10 0.09
C SER A 190 1.59 -20.01 -0.91
N VAL A 191 2.51 -19.11 -0.51
CA VAL A 191 3.02 -18.04 -1.40
C VAL A 191 3.58 -18.65 -2.69
N GLU A 192 4.32 -19.76 -2.59
CA GLU A 192 4.92 -20.43 -3.74
C GLU A 192 3.86 -21.02 -4.68
N GLN A 193 2.78 -21.57 -4.13
CA GLN A 193 1.67 -22.10 -4.94
C GLN A 193 0.93 -20.99 -5.67
N VAL A 194 0.62 -19.87 -4.99
CA VAL A 194 -0.03 -18.72 -5.59
C VAL A 194 0.87 -18.07 -6.64
N TRP A 195 2.16 -17.92 -6.34
CA TRP A 195 3.14 -17.40 -7.28
C TRP A 195 3.27 -18.28 -8.53
N HIS A 196 3.38 -19.60 -8.33
CA HIS A 196 3.46 -20.54 -9.44
C HIS A 196 2.22 -20.44 -10.35
N ALA A 197 1.04 -20.32 -9.76
CA ALA A 197 -0.20 -20.19 -10.53
C ALA A 197 -0.29 -18.88 -11.34
N HIS A 198 0.43 -17.83 -10.95
CA HIS A 198 0.54 -16.58 -11.71
C HIS A 198 1.66 -16.63 -12.77
N ASN A 199 2.56 -17.60 -12.70
CA ASN A 199 3.72 -17.72 -13.58
C ASN A 199 3.73 -19.01 -14.40
N ASP A 200 2.63 -19.74 -14.43
CA ASP A 200 2.40 -20.91 -15.28
C ASP A 200 1.24 -20.64 -16.24
N PRO A 201 1.49 -20.55 -17.56
CA PRO A 201 0.44 -20.20 -18.54
C PRO A 201 -0.68 -21.24 -18.63
N ASP A 202 -0.40 -22.51 -18.30
CA ASP A 202 -1.41 -23.57 -18.34
C ASP A 202 -2.32 -23.51 -17.10
N LEU A 203 -1.81 -23.06 -15.95
CA LEU A 203 -2.61 -22.75 -14.78
C LEU A 203 -3.38 -21.45 -14.97
N MET A 204 -2.75 -20.38 -15.46
CA MET A 204 -3.41 -19.09 -15.69
C MET A 204 -4.66 -19.23 -16.58
N LYS A 205 -4.60 -20.02 -17.63
CA LYS A 205 -5.73 -20.30 -18.52
C LYS A 205 -6.90 -21.00 -17.83
N GLN A 206 -6.75 -21.52 -16.63
CA GLN A 206 -7.79 -22.19 -15.87
C GLN A 206 -8.48 -21.29 -14.86
N TRP A 207 -7.76 -20.28 -14.34
CA TRP A 207 -8.34 -19.44 -13.29
C TRP A 207 -8.52 -17.97 -13.68
N LEU A 208 -7.65 -17.39 -14.51
CA LEU A 208 -7.70 -15.97 -14.88
C LEU A 208 -8.67 -15.76 -16.08
N LEU A 209 -9.92 -16.11 -15.90
CA LEU A 209 -10.92 -16.11 -16.96
C LEU A 209 -11.96 -14.99 -16.85
N GLY A 210 -12.01 -14.29 -15.70
CA GLY A 210 -13.09 -13.32 -15.44
C GLY A 210 -14.45 -14.03 -15.29
N PRO A 211 -15.54 -13.47 -15.82
CA PRO A 211 -16.88 -14.07 -15.72
C PRO A 211 -16.98 -15.44 -16.41
N ASP A 212 -18.04 -16.23 -16.09
CA ASP A 212 -18.30 -17.50 -16.74
C ASP A 212 -18.58 -17.33 -18.24
N GLY A 213 -18.18 -18.33 -19.04
CA GLY A 213 -18.37 -18.33 -20.49
C GLY A 213 -17.24 -17.61 -21.26
N TRP A 214 -16.11 -17.33 -20.61
CA TRP A 214 -14.91 -16.80 -21.24
C TRP A 214 -13.76 -17.79 -21.22
N THR A 215 -12.90 -17.71 -22.23
CA THR A 215 -11.66 -18.48 -22.36
C THR A 215 -10.47 -17.54 -22.53
N MET A 216 -9.24 -18.05 -22.30
CA MET A 216 -8.00 -17.34 -22.53
C MET A 216 -7.19 -18.01 -23.66
N PRO A 217 -7.49 -17.68 -24.94
CA PRO A 217 -6.80 -18.32 -26.09
C PRO A 217 -5.33 -17.93 -26.20
N VAL A 218 -4.91 -16.77 -25.65
CA VAL A 218 -3.52 -16.34 -25.60
C VAL A 218 -3.15 -16.04 -24.16
N CYS A 219 -2.08 -16.70 -23.69
CA CYS A 219 -1.45 -16.45 -22.40
C CYS A 219 0.07 -16.55 -22.60
N GLU A 220 0.68 -15.44 -22.94
CA GLU A 220 2.13 -15.28 -23.10
C GLU A 220 2.65 -14.52 -21.89
N ILE A 221 3.43 -15.18 -21.04
CA ILE A 221 3.96 -14.60 -19.80
C ILE A 221 5.35 -14.02 -20.00
N ALA A 222 5.69 -12.98 -19.25
CA ALA A 222 7.07 -12.54 -19.09
C ALA A 222 7.85 -13.55 -18.23
N THR A 223 9.09 -13.86 -18.58
CA THR A 223 9.92 -14.83 -17.85
C THR A 223 11.10 -14.19 -17.13
N LYS A 224 11.37 -12.93 -17.38
CA LYS A 224 12.40 -12.12 -16.72
C LYS A 224 12.06 -10.63 -16.86
N VAL A 225 12.64 -9.82 -16.01
CA VAL A 225 12.57 -8.36 -16.10
C VAL A 225 12.97 -7.86 -17.49
N GLY A 226 12.13 -6.99 -18.07
CA GLY A 226 12.23 -6.46 -19.43
C GLY A 226 11.48 -7.29 -20.50
N ASP A 227 10.96 -8.47 -20.17
CA ASP A 227 10.12 -9.23 -21.10
C ASP A 227 8.70 -8.65 -21.13
N SER A 228 8.09 -8.67 -22.32
CA SER A 228 6.67 -8.33 -22.48
C SER A 228 5.79 -9.56 -22.24
N TYR A 229 4.56 -9.31 -21.81
CA TYR A 229 3.51 -10.33 -21.72
C TYR A 229 2.29 -9.94 -22.55
N ARG A 230 1.44 -10.95 -22.87
CA ARG A 230 0.19 -10.73 -23.61
C ARG A 230 -0.87 -11.74 -23.21
N TYR A 231 -2.03 -11.21 -22.83
CA TYR A 231 -3.21 -12.00 -22.48
C TYR A 231 -4.36 -11.60 -23.37
N MET A 232 -5.13 -12.60 -23.87
CA MET A 232 -6.34 -12.38 -24.67
C MET A 232 -7.47 -13.23 -24.12
N TRP A 233 -8.62 -12.65 -23.97
CA TRP A 233 -9.87 -13.33 -23.61
C TRP A 233 -10.84 -13.31 -24.77
N ALA A 234 -11.61 -14.38 -24.92
CA ALA A 234 -12.66 -14.49 -25.90
C ALA A 234 -13.87 -15.26 -25.33
N PRO A 235 -15.13 -14.91 -25.72
CA PRO A 235 -16.31 -15.67 -25.34
C PRO A 235 -16.25 -17.10 -25.90
N GLU A 236 -16.68 -18.12 -25.14
CA GLU A 236 -16.72 -19.52 -25.57
C GLU A 236 -17.59 -19.72 -26.84
N GLY A 237 -18.67 -18.97 -27.00
CA GLY A 237 -19.58 -19.03 -28.14
C GLY A 237 -19.11 -18.25 -29.37
N GLY A 238 -17.88 -17.66 -29.33
CA GLY A 238 -17.38 -16.74 -30.35
C GLY A 238 -17.94 -15.33 -30.14
N GLY A 239 -17.22 -14.34 -30.65
CA GLY A 239 -17.55 -12.93 -30.51
C GLY A 239 -16.28 -12.08 -30.36
N GLU A 240 -16.47 -10.80 -30.10
CA GLU A 240 -15.36 -9.88 -29.91
C GLU A 240 -14.68 -10.12 -28.53
N GLY A 241 -13.37 -10.35 -28.55
CA GLY A 241 -12.56 -10.53 -27.36
C GLY A 241 -11.86 -9.23 -26.96
N PHE A 242 -11.19 -9.25 -25.84
CA PHE A 242 -10.31 -8.18 -25.40
C PHE A 242 -8.98 -8.75 -24.90
N GLY A 243 -8.01 -7.90 -24.68
CA GLY A 243 -6.72 -8.35 -24.18
C GLY A 243 -5.91 -7.24 -23.55
N PHE A 244 -4.89 -7.68 -22.83
CA PHE A 244 -3.92 -6.80 -22.20
C PHE A 244 -2.50 -7.19 -22.60
N THR A 245 -1.63 -6.21 -22.63
CA THR A 245 -0.19 -6.40 -22.82
C THR A 245 0.57 -5.46 -21.89
N GLY A 246 1.79 -5.83 -21.55
CA GLY A 246 2.65 -5.02 -20.71
C GLY A 246 4.06 -5.58 -20.64
N GLU A 247 4.83 -5.07 -19.72
CA GLU A 247 6.23 -5.43 -19.48
C GLU A 247 6.44 -5.73 -18.01
N LEU A 248 7.23 -6.74 -17.67
CA LEU A 248 7.68 -7.01 -16.31
C LEU A 248 8.85 -6.07 -15.97
N LEU A 249 8.64 -5.15 -15.04
CA LEU A 249 9.60 -4.11 -14.66
C LEU A 249 10.48 -4.53 -13.49
N GLU A 250 9.89 -5.21 -12.50
CA GLU A 250 10.58 -5.67 -11.29
C GLU A 250 10.03 -7.03 -10.87
N GLU A 251 10.92 -7.86 -10.28
CA GLU A 251 10.55 -9.16 -9.73
C GLU A 251 11.37 -9.47 -8.47
N ASP A 252 10.68 -9.87 -7.41
CA ASP A 252 11.23 -10.45 -6.18
C ASP A 252 10.44 -11.73 -5.87
N ALA A 253 10.77 -12.78 -6.60
CA ALA A 253 10.07 -14.07 -6.51
C ALA A 253 10.31 -14.77 -5.16
N PRO A 254 9.28 -15.37 -4.52
CA PRO A 254 7.89 -15.47 -4.97
C PRO A 254 6.97 -14.39 -4.39
N HIS A 255 7.47 -13.26 -3.95
CA HIS A 255 6.76 -12.31 -3.10
C HIS A 255 6.22 -11.08 -3.84
N ARG A 256 6.87 -10.65 -4.92
CA ARG A 256 6.52 -9.38 -5.56
C ARG A 256 6.83 -9.36 -7.05
N ALA A 257 5.94 -8.73 -7.84
CA ALA A 257 6.19 -8.36 -9.23
C ALA A 257 5.58 -6.99 -9.53
N VAL A 258 6.27 -6.21 -10.38
CA VAL A 258 5.77 -4.94 -10.91
C VAL A 258 5.69 -5.02 -12.41
N THR A 259 4.52 -4.72 -12.98
CA THR A 259 4.28 -4.75 -14.42
C THR A 259 3.61 -3.45 -14.87
N THR A 260 3.80 -3.09 -16.15
CA THR A 260 2.86 -2.19 -16.83
C THR A 260 1.70 -3.00 -17.38
N GLU A 261 0.54 -2.36 -17.61
CA GLU A 261 -0.59 -2.99 -18.28
C GLU A 261 -1.33 -2.00 -19.16
N ALA A 262 -1.53 -2.36 -20.41
CA ALA A 262 -2.32 -1.60 -21.38
C ALA A 262 -3.36 -2.49 -22.06
N MET A 263 -4.58 -2.01 -22.23
CA MET A 263 -5.63 -2.70 -22.98
C MET A 263 -5.35 -2.61 -24.48
N ILE A 264 -5.30 -3.75 -25.16
CA ILE A 264 -4.98 -3.84 -26.58
C ILE A 264 -6.10 -3.18 -27.40
N GLY A 265 -5.72 -2.26 -28.28
CA GLY A 265 -6.67 -1.56 -29.16
C GLY A 265 -7.36 -0.34 -28.52
N MET A 266 -7.04 0.00 -27.29
CA MET A 266 -7.54 1.20 -26.62
C MET A 266 -6.42 2.22 -26.44
N ASP A 267 -6.74 3.51 -26.61
CA ASP A 267 -5.81 4.61 -26.44
C ASP A 267 -5.89 5.18 -25.00
N PHE A 268 -5.75 4.28 -24.01
CA PHE A 268 -5.61 4.66 -22.62
C PHE A 268 -4.16 4.53 -22.17
N PRO A 269 -3.67 5.41 -21.28
CA PRO A 269 -2.37 5.23 -20.66
C PRO A 269 -2.27 3.88 -19.96
N ALA A 270 -1.11 3.24 -20.07
CA ALA A 270 -0.84 2.01 -19.33
C ALA A 270 -0.91 2.28 -17.82
N THR A 271 -1.42 1.30 -17.08
CA THR A 271 -1.34 1.29 -15.61
C THR A 271 0.00 0.70 -15.17
N LEU A 272 0.38 0.98 -13.93
CA LEU A 272 1.45 0.27 -13.22
C LEU A 272 0.79 -0.63 -12.19
N ASN A 273 1.08 -1.92 -12.26
CA ASN A 273 0.49 -2.94 -11.41
C ASN A 273 1.56 -3.55 -10.52
N GLU A 274 1.38 -3.46 -9.21
CA GLU A 274 2.26 -4.08 -8.23
C GLU A 274 1.51 -5.21 -7.52
N LEU A 275 1.91 -6.45 -7.80
CA LEU A 275 1.45 -7.64 -7.10
C LEU A 275 2.37 -7.91 -5.92
N SER A 276 1.81 -8.14 -4.74
CA SER A 276 2.53 -8.65 -3.56
C SER A 276 1.80 -9.84 -2.95
N LEU A 277 2.59 -10.84 -2.53
CA LEU A 277 2.12 -12.06 -1.87
C LEU A 277 2.75 -12.16 -0.48
N THR A 278 1.92 -12.10 0.55
CA THR A 278 2.35 -12.15 1.95
C THR A 278 1.76 -13.37 2.63
N PRO A 279 2.57 -14.24 3.29
CA PRO A 279 2.05 -15.37 4.02
C PRO A 279 1.20 -14.91 5.20
N VAL A 280 0.04 -15.56 5.41
CA VAL A 280 -0.87 -15.34 6.53
C VAL A 280 -1.30 -16.69 7.12
N GLU A 281 -1.89 -16.68 8.31
CA GLU A 281 -2.22 -17.92 9.05
C GLU A 281 -3.03 -18.94 8.23
N ASN A 282 -3.93 -18.46 7.37
CA ASN A 282 -4.84 -19.32 6.59
C ASN A 282 -4.54 -19.32 5.08
N GLY A 283 -3.33 -18.93 4.65
CA GLY A 283 -2.97 -18.91 3.23
C GLY A 283 -2.02 -17.79 2.86
N THR A 284 -2.30 -17.13 1.73
CA THR A 284 -1.52 -16.03 1.19
C THR A 284 -2.42 -14.81 1.00
N LEU A 285 -2.05 -13.68 1.60
CA LEU A 285 -2.64 -12.39 1.25
C LEU A 285 -2.06 -11.94 -0.10
N LEU A 286 -2.90 -11.95 -1.12
CA LEU A 286 -2.63 -11.34 -2.41
C LEU A 286 -3.07 -9.88 -2.34
N SER A 287 -2.19 -8.97 -2.68
CA SER A 287 -2.47 -7.54 -2.82
C SER A 287 -1.98 -7.06 -4.17
N LEU A 288 -2.88 -6.49 -4.96
CA LEU A 288 -2.58 -5.86 -6.24
C LEU A 288 -2.85 -4.37 -6.13
N VAL A 289 -1.81 -3.55 -6.19
CA VAL A 289 -1.92 -2.09 -6.26
C VAL A 289 -1.82 -1.68 -7.73
N ILE A 290 -2.87 -1.02 -8.22
CA ILE A 290 -2.97 -0.53 -9.59
C ILE A 290 -2.84 0.99 -9.54
N THR A 291 -1.84 1.54 -10.25
CA THR A 291 -1.64 2.98 -10.39
C THR A 291 -2.09 3.42 -11.78
N TYR A 292 -3.06 4.30 -11.82
CA TYR A 292 -3.66 4.92 -13.00
C TYR A 292 -3.00 6.26 -13.31
N ALA A 293 -3.13 6.76 -14.53
CA ALA A 293 -2.61 8.07 -14.91
C ALA A 293 -3.31 9.24 -14.19
N ASN A 294 -4.60 9.07 -13.84
CA ASN A 294 -5.41 10.06 -13.14
C ASN A 294 -6.68 9.44 -12.53
N ALA A 295 -7.40 10.22 -11.72
CA ALA A 295 -8.62 9.79 -11.06
C ALA A 295 -9.74 9.43 -12.03
N GLU A 296 -9.85 10.12 -13.16
CA GLU A 296 -10.88 9.85 -14.18
C GLU A 296 -10.72 8.45 -14.79
N GLN A 297 -9.49 8.06 -15.14
CA GLN A 297 -9.20 6.71 -15.63
C GLN A 297 -9.49 5.66 -14.57
N ARG A 298 -9.08 5.90 -13.31
CA ARG A 298 -9.36 5.02 -12.17
C ARG A 298 -10.87 4.78 -12.02
N ASP A 299 -11.66 5.84 -11.97
CA ASP A 299 -13.10 5.76 -11.73
C ASP A 299 -13.82 5.10 -12.91
N ALA A 300 -13.40 5.38 -14.15
CA ALA A 300 -13.94 4.74 -15.34
C ALA A 300 -13.69 3.23 -15.34
N ILE A 301 -12.50 2.78 -14.94
CA ILE A 301 -12.18 1.34 -14.89
C ILE A 301 -12.90 0.65 -13.73
N LEU A 302 -12.97 1.26 -12.54
CA LEU A 302 -13.73 0.69 -11.42
C LEU A 302 -15.22 0.54 -11.77
N ALA A 303 -15.80 1.47 -12.50
CA ALA A 303 -17.20 1.41 -12.95
C ALA A 303 -17.51 0.26 -13.92
N THR A 304 -16.49 -0.39 -14.50
CA THR A 304 -16.70 -1.57 -15.37
C THR A 304 -17.06 -2.85 -14.62
N GLY A 305 -16.99 -2.87 -13.28
CA GLY A 305 -17.16 -4.08 -12.48
C GLY A 305 -15.92 -4.99 -12.47
N MET A 306 -14.74 -4.43 -12.71
CA MET A 306 -13.46 -5.15 -12.72
C MET A 306 -13.27 -6.05 -11.48
N THR A 307 -13.66 -5.56 -10.32
CA THR A 307 -13.48 -6.25 -9.03
C THR A 307 -14.26 -7.57 -8.97
N ASP A 308 -15.48 -7.62 -9.53
CA ASP A 308 -16.29 -8.83 -9.58
C ASP A 308 -15.67 -9.91 -10.49
N GLY A 309 -15.08 -9.48 -11.61
CA GLY A 309 -14.32 -10.37 -12.49
C GLY A 309 -13.07 -10.93 -11.83
N MET A 310 -12.37 -10.10 -11.06
CA MET A 310 -11.21 -10.53 -10.28
C MET A 310 -11.59 -11.51 -9.18
N GLU A 311 -12.69 -11.25 -8.43
CA GLU A 311 -13.18 -12.17 -7.41
C GLU A 311 -13.51 -13.55 -8.01
N THR A 312 -14.22 -13.57 -9.12
CA THR A 312 -14.56 -14.81 -9.82
C THR A 312 -13.30 -15.59 -10.22
N SER A 313 -12.27 -14.89 -10.71
CA SER A 313 -10.99 -15.50 -11.08
C SER A 313 -10.25 -16.03 -9.86
N TYR A 314 -10.16 -15.26 -8.77
CA TYR A 314 -9.48 -15.70 -7.54
C TYR A 314 -10.20 -16.87 -6.84
N ALA A 315 -11.53 -16.95 -6.91
CA ALA A 315 -12.28 -18.08 -6.42
C ALA A 315 -11.93 -19.37 -7.19
N ARG A 316 -11.72 -19.30 -8.52
CA ARG A 316 -11.24 -20.43 -9.33
C ARG A 316 -9.81 -20.82 -8.95
N LEU A 317 -8.91 -19.82 -8.77
CA LEU A 317 -7.55 -20.07 -8.30
C LEU A 317 -7.56 -20.86 -7.00
N GLU A 318 -8.35 -20.45 -6.03
CA GLU A 318 -8.47 -21.14 -4.73
C GLU A 318 -8.98 -22.57 -4.91
N GLY A 319 -9.95 -22.78 -5.80
CA GLY A 319 -10.45 -24.13 -6.16
C GLY A 319 -9.37 -25.03 -6.77
N LEU A 320 -8.51 -24.48 -7.63
CA LEU A 320 -7.39 -25.22 -8.25
C LEU A 320 -6.34 -25.64 -7.22
N LEU A 321 -5.98 -24.72 -6.31
CA LEU A 321 -4.99 -24.98 -5.27
C LEU A 321 -5.51 -26.00 -4.23
N GLY A 322 -6.80 -25.95 -3.88
CA GLY A 322 -7.45 -26.89 -2.96
C GLY A 322 -7.63 -28.31 -3.51
N ALA A 323 -7.67 -28.47 -4.85
CA ALA A 323 -7.76 -29.76 -5.50
C ALA A 323 -6.40 -30.50 -5.64
N SER A 324 -5.31 -29.81 -5.30
CA SER A 324 -3.93 -30.33 -5.42
C SER A 324 -3.36 -30.89 -4.11
N VAL A 325 -4.21 -31.08 -3.07
CA VAL A 325 -3.83 -31.64 -1.76
C VAL A 325 -4.30 -33.07 -1.60
#